data_502b6f2e8843daa5a260895d459fc0f1
#
_entry.id   502b6f2e8843daa5a260895d459fc0f1
#
_cell.length_a   1.000
_cell.length_b   1.000
_cell.length_c   1.000
_cell.angle_alpha   90.00
_cell.angle_beta   90.00
_cell.angle_gamma   90.00
#
_symmetry.space_group_name_H-M   'P 1'
#
loop_
_entity.id
_entity.type
_entity.pdbx_description
1 polymer ?
#
loop_
_entity_poly.entity_id
_entity_poly.type
_entity_poly.pdbx_seq_one_letter_code
_entity_poly.pdbx_strand_id
1 'polypeptide(L)'
;MKVAVVGSTGMVGQVMLKVLEERNFPITELIPVASEKSVGNKVKYKQEEFTIVSMKDAIAAKPDIAIFSAGGGTSLEFAPIFAEAGTTVIDNSSAWRMDPDKKLVVPEINADVLTKEDKIIANPNCSTIQLVMVLGPLNKKYDLKRVIVSTYQSVTGTGKAAVDQLNGEISGDDSIAKVYPYQIFKNALPHCDVFADDDYTKEEIKLMKEPKKILGDDTFNLTATAVRVPVQGGHSESVNIEFENEFDLDEVRKILSETPGVVVVDNVKNNEYPMPLYSEGKDEVFVGRIRRDLSQPKTLNLWIVADNLRKGAATNAVQIAEYLVENNLV
;
A
#
# COMPACT_ATOMS: atom_id res chain seq x y z
N MET A 1 7.81 3.10 -23.65
CA MET A 1 6.81 2.03 -23.44
C MET A 1 5.43 2.66 -23.28
N LYS A 2 4.38 1.95 -23.68
CA LYS A 2 2.99 2.39 -23.48
C LYS A 2 2.50 2.00 -22.11
N VAL A 3 1.97 2.96 -21.35
CA VAL A 3 1.48 2.72 -20.00
C VAL A 3 0.04 3.19 -19.85
N ALA A 4 -0.85 2.30 -19.43
CA ALA A 4 -2.20 2.65 -19.04
C ALA A 4 -2.29 2.86 -17.52
N VAL A 5 -2.97 3.92 -17.08
CA VAL A 5 -3.30 4.16 -15.66
C VAL A 5 -4.82 4.12 -15.52
N VAL A 6 -5.32 3.00 -14.99
CA VAL A 6 -6.75 2.75 -14.85
C VAL A 6 -7.22 3.26 -13.49
N GLY A 7 -8.20 4.14 -13.48
CA GLY A 7 -8.62 4.91 -12.31
C GLY A 7 -7.82 6.21 -12.13
N SER A 8 -7.33 6.78 -13.22
CA SER A 8 -6.46 7.96 -13.27
C SER A 8 -7.02 9.22 -12.61
N THR A 9 -8.34 9.33 -12.42
CA THR A 9 -9.00 10.45 -11.74
C THR A 9 -9.16 10.27 -10.23
N GLY A 10 -8.93 9.06 -9.71
CA GLY A 10 -8.99 8.76 -8.28
C GLY A 10 -7.77 9.29 -7.52
N MET A 11 -7.85 9.37 -6.18
CA MET A 11 -6.75 9.86 -5.34
C MET A 11 -5.45 9.09 -5.61
N VAL A 12 -5.49 7.76 -5.56
CA VAL A 12 -4.31 6.92 -5.82
C VAL A 12 -3.85 7.04 -7.28
N GLY A 13 -4.79 7.09 -8.24
CA GLY A 13 -4.45 7.28 -9.66
C GLY A 13 -3.70 8.58 -9.94
N GLN A 14 -4.09 9.67 -9.28
CA GLN A 14 -3.37 10.96 -9.36
C GLN A 14 -1.96 10.86 -8.75
N VAL A 15 -1.83 10.17 -7.63
CA VAL A 15 -0.51 9.92 -7.02
C VAL A 15 0.34 9.00 -7.92
N MET A 16 -0.25 8.00 -8.59
CA MET A 16 0.47 7.16 -9.56
C MET A 16 1.04 7.99 -10.70
N LEU A 17 0.26 8.89 -11.29
CA LEU A 17 0.76 9.79 -12.34
C LEU A 17 1.94 10.65 -11.83
N LYS A 18 1.81 11.20 -10.63
CA LYS A 18 2.87 11.98 -9.99
C LYS A 18 4.13 11.16 -9.74
N VAL A 19 4.00 9.94 -9.20
CA VAL A 19 5.14 9.05 -8.91
C VAL A 19 5.83 8.59 -10.21
N LEU A 20 5.08 8.27 -11.25
CA LEU A 20 5.63 7.96 -12.58
C LEU A 20 6.46 9.12 -13.16
N GLU A 21 6.02 10.37 -12.93
CA GLU A 21 6.76 11.57 -13.31
C GLU A 21 8.03 11.75 -12.47
N GLU A 22 7.92 11.74 -11.14
CA GLU A 22 9.03 11.93 -10.19
C GLU A 22 10.15 10.90 -10.40
N ARG A 23 9.77 9.65 -10.70
CA ARG A 23 10.72 8.54 -10.93
C ARG A 23 11.21 8.46 -12.37
N ASN A 24 10.79 9.39 -13.24
CA ASN A 24 11.15 9.43 -14.64
C ASN A 24 10.90 8.09 -15.36
N PHE A 25 9.78 7.42 -15.05
CA PHE A 25 9.43 6.16 -15.68
C PHE A 25 9.41 6.30 -17.22
N PRO A 26 9.96 5.34 -18.00
CA PRO A 26 10.21 5.50 -19.44
C PRO A 26 8.92 5.38 -20.30
N ILE A 27 7.96 6.29 -20.08
CA ILE A 27 6.71 6.36 -20.82
C ILE A 27 6.92 7.03 -22.17
N THR A 28 6.57 6.34 -23.26
CA THR A 28 6.49 6.91 -24.63
C THR A 28 5.06 7.29 -24.98
N GLU A 29 4.07 6.62 -24.39
CA GLU A 29 2.65 6.90 -24.56
C GLU A 29 1.91 6.63 -23.25
N LEU A 30 1.27 7.67 -22.69
CA LEU A 30 0.41 7.56 -21.50
C LEU A 30 -1.04 7.41 -21.94
N ILE A 31 -1.72 6.40 -21.40
CA ILE A 31 -3.14 6.10 -21.66
C ILE A 31 -3.91 6.22 -20.33
N PRO A 32 -4.40 7.40 -19.98
CA PRO A 32 -5.22 7.55 -18.76
C PRO A 32 -6.62 7.01 -19.01
N VAL A 33 -7.07 6.15 -18.08
CA VAL A 33 -8.39 5.50 -18.15
C VAL A 33 -9.19 5.83 -16.89
N ALA A 34 -10.47 6.13 -17.04
CA ALA A 34 -11.40 6.30 -15.92
C ALA A 34 -12.80 5.83 -16.32
N SER A 35 -13.80 6.09 -15.45
CA SER A 35 -15.19 5.74 -15.73
C SER A 35 -15.71 6.44 -16.99
N GLU A 36 -16.72 5.87 -17.64
CA GLU A 36 -17.37 6.44 -18.84
C GLU A 36 -17.77 7.92 -18.68
N LYS A 37 -18.14 8.32 -17.47
CA LYS A 37 -18.48 9.74 -17.15
C LYS A 37 -17.29 10.68 -17.27
N SER A 38 -16.08 10.17 -17.21
CA SER A 38 -14.84 10.95 -17.25
C SER A 38 -14.16 10.90 -18.63
N VAL A 39 -14.62 10.06 -19.55
CA VAL A 39 -14.08 9.96 -20.92
C VAL A 39 -14.19 11.32 -21.61
N GLY A 40 -13.10 11.71 -22.30
CA GLY A 40 -12.96 13.02 -22.94
C GLY A 40 -12.45 14.15 -22.03
N ASN A 41 -12.53 13.99 -20.69
CA ASN A 41 -11.86 14.89 -19.77
C ASN A 41 -10.35 14.71 -19.84
N LYS A 42 -9.60 15.62 -19.21
CA LYS A 42 -8.15 15.60 -19.24
C LYS A 42 -7.53 15.36 -17.86
N VAL A 43 -6.40 14.71 -17.85
CA VAL A 43 -5.49 14.63 -16.69
C VAL A 43 -4.14 15.24 -17.06
N LYS A 44 -3.45 15.80 -16.06
CA LYS A 44 -2.10 16.32 -16.23
C LYS A 44 -1.07 15.23 -15.95
N TYR A 45 -0.06 15.14 -16.80
CA TYR A 45 1.15 14.36 -16.57
C TYR A 45 2.34 15.15 -17.12
N LYS A 46 3.34 15.38 -16.28
CA LYS A 46 4.38 16.37 -16.58
C LYS A 46 3.74 17.73 -16.86
N GLN A 47 4.06 18.36 -17.95
CA GLN A 47 3.51 19.67 -18.35
C GLN A 47 2.42 19.57 -19.43
N GLU A 48 1.98 18.34 -19.75
CA GLU A 48 1.05 18.06 -20.84
C GLU A 48 -0.30 17.57 -20.29
N GLU A 49 -1.33 17.74 -21.10
CA GLU A 49 -2.67 17.24 -20.84
C GLU A 49 -2.97 16.02 -21.69
N PHE A 50 -3.42 14.95 -21.06
CA PHE A 50 -3.79 13.70 -21.73
C PHE A 50 -5.30 13.47 -21.60
N THR A 51 -5.93 13.13 -22.73
CA THR A 51 -7.36 12.84 -22.75
C THR A 51 -7.63 11.46 -22.17
N ILE A 52 -8.57 11.38 -21.24
CA ILE A 52 -9.06 10.13 -20.66
C ILE A 52 -9.82 9.35 -21.71
N VAL A 53 -9.46 8.08 -21.86
CA VAL A 53 -10.10 7.15 -22.79
C VAL A 53 -10.95 6.11 -22.06
N SER A 54 -11.80 5.43 -22.83
CA SER A 54 -12.59 4.31 -22.31
C SER A 54 -11.70 3.07 -22.06
N MET A 55 -12.21 2.15 -21.24
CA MET A 55 -11.53 0.87 -21.00
C MET A 55 -11.32 0.09 -22.30
N LYS A 56 -12.32 0.10 -23.19
CA LYS A 56 -12.28 -0.55 -24.52
C LYS A 56 -11.16 0.03 -25.38
N ASP A 57 -11.02 1.33 -25.44
CA ASP A 57 -9.99 2.00 -26.25
C ASP A 57 -8.60 1.73 -25.69
N ALA A 58 -8.47 1.72 -24.38
CA ALA A 58 -7.21 1.39 -23.69
C ALA A 58 -6.75 -0.06 -23.99
N ILE A 59 -7.66 -1.04 -23.97
CA ILE A 59 -7.37 -2.43 -24.35
C ILE A 59 -6.95 -2.50 -25.83
N ALA A 60 -7.66 -1.79 -26.72
CA ALA A 60 -7.36 -1.76 -28.16
C ALA A 60 -5.97 -1.13 -28.44
N ALA A 61 -5.53 -0.19 -27.61
CA ALA A 61 -4.21 0.43 -27.71
C ALA A 61 -3.05 -0.50 -27.30
N LYS A 62 -3.34 -1.65 -26.67
CA LYS A 62 -2.37 -2.67 -26.22
C LYS A 62 -1.19 -2.05 -25.47
N PRO A 63 -1.40 -1.47 -24.28
CA PRO A 63 -0.28 -0.98 -23.47
C PRO A 63 0.64 -2.12 -23.05
N ASP A 64 1.93 -1.81 -22.87
CA ASP A 64 2.91 -2.77 -22.35
C ASP A 64 2.58 -3.09 -20.87
N ILE A 65 2.26 -2.04 -20.09
CA ILE A 65 1.87 -2.13 -18.69
C ILE A 65 0.55 -1.39 -18.46
N ALA A 66 -0.31 -1.95 -17.60
CA ALA A 66 -1.50 -1.27 -17.09
C ALA A 66 -1.50 -1.29 -15.55
N ILE A 67 -1.50 -0.11 -14.92
CA ILE A 67 -1.57 0.02 -13.46
C ILE A 67 -3.01 0.34 -13.07
N PHE A 68 -3.63 -0.58 -12.31
CA PHE A 68 -5.04 -0.51 -11.95
C PHE A 68 -5.26 0.07 -10.54
N SER A 69 -6.11 1.07 -10.46
CA SER A 69 -6.61 1.63 -9.19
C SER A 69 -8.10 2.02 -9.32
N ALA A 70 -8.94 1.09 -9.78
CA ALA A 70 -10.35 1.31 -10.08
C ALA A 70 -11.30 0.37 -9.31
N GLY A 71 -10.81 -0.27 -8.25
CA GLY A 71 -11.57 -1.20 -7.41
C GLY A 71 -11.64 -2.64 -7.94
N GLY A 72 -11.97 -3.57 -7.02
CA GLY A 72 -11.87 -5.01 -7.27
C GLY A 72 -12.81 -5.50 -8.39
N GLY A 73 -14.03 -4.99 -8.46
CA GLY A 73 -14.98 -5.38 -9.52
C GLY A 73 -14.45 -5.07 -10.92
N THR A 74 -13.94 -3.85 -11.12
CA THR A 74 -13.31 -3.44 -12.38
C THR A 74 -12.07 -4.29 -12.69
N SER A 75 -11.27 -4.61 -11.68
CA SER A 75 -10.09 -5.43 -11.88
C SER A 75 -10.44 -6.86 -12.27
N LEU A 76 -11.41 -7.49 -11.60
CA LEU A 76 -11.87 -8.85 -11.96
C LEU A 76 -12.42 -8.93 -13.38
N GLU A 77 -13.09 -7.89 -13.84
CA GLU A 77 -13.67 -7.83 -15.19
C GLU A 77 -12.60 -7.59 -16.27
N PHE A 78 -11.71 -6.60 -16.08
CA PHE A 78 -10.86 -6.10 -17.16
C PHE A 78 -9.40 -6.55 -17.09
N ALA A 79 -8.84 -6.88 -15.94
CA ALA A 79 -7.44 -7.29 -15.86
C ALA A 79 -7.15 -8.56 -16.71
N PRO A 80 -8.01 -9.59 -16.72
CA PRO A 80 -7.83 -10.74 -17.63
C PRO A 80 -7.82 -10.34 -19.11
N ILE A 81 -8.69 -9.41 -19.51
CA ILE A 81 -8.80 -8.96 -20.92
C ILE A 81 -7.53 -8.21 -21.35
N PHE A 82 -6.97 -7.36 -20.49
CA PHE A 82 -5.68 -6.72 -20.72
C PHE A 82 -4.56 -7.77 -20.83
N ALA A 83 -4.53 -8.75 -19.93
CA ALA A 83 -3.54 -9.82 -19.92
C ALA A 83 -3.60 -10.67 -21.20
N GLU A 84 -4.80 -11.03 -21.66
CA GLU A 84 -5.03 -11.74 -22.94
C GLU A 84 -4.60 -10.92 -24.15
N ALA A 85 -4.72 -9.58 -24.09
CA ALA A 85 -4.22 -8.68 -25.13
C ALA A 85 -2.69 -8.51 -25.12
N GLY A 86 -1.98 -9.12 -24.15
CA GLY A 86 -0.52 -9.09 -24.00
C GLY A 86 0.02 -8.08 -22.99
N THR A 87 -0.85 -7.30 -22.35
CA THR A 87 -0.49 -6.30 -21.34
C THR A 87 -0.15 -6.95 -20.00
N THR A 88 0.90 -6.50 -19.32
CA THR A 88 1.13 -6.86 -17.91
C THR A 88 0.37 -5.89 -17.01
N VAL A 89 -0.51 -6.44 -16.17
CA VAL A 89 -1.37 -5.68 -15.24
C VAL A 89 -0.78 -5.68 -13.85
N ILE A 90 -0.67 -4.51 -13.23
CA ILE A 90 -0.33 -4.34 -11.81
C ILE A 90 -1.58 -3.81 -11.12
N ASP A 91 -2.19 -4.62 -10.26
CA ASP A 91 -3.48 -4.30 -9.66
C ASP A 91 -3.38 -3.89 -8.20
N ASN A 92 -3.82 -2.67 -7.90
CA ASN A 92 -3.83 -2.13 -6.54
C ASN A 92 -5.09 -2.52 -5.74
N SER A 93 -6.04 -3.23 -6.33
CA SER A 93 -7.23 -3.72 -5.61
C SER A 93 -6.95 -4.98 -4.81
N SER A 94 -7.92 -5.43 -4.02
CA SER A 94 -7.81 -6.70 -3.28
C SER A 94 -8.17 -7.93 -4.12
N ALA A 95 -8.53 -7.77 -5.40
CA ALA A 95 -9.11 -8.82 -6.23
C ALA A 95 -8.22 -10.07 -6.36
N TRP A 96 -6.92 -9.86 -6.55
CA TRP A 96 -5.96 -10.91 -6.89
C TRP A 96 -4.98 -11.25 -5.77
N ARG A 97 -5.00 -10.51 -4.67
CA ARG A 97 -3.97 -10.62 -3.61
C ARG A 97 -3.86 -12.02 -3.03
N MET A 98 -5.00 -12.69 -2.80
CA MET A 98 -5.02 -14.03 -2.22
C MET A 98 -5.25 -15.15 -3.26
N ASP A 99 -5.29 -14.81 -4.54
CA ASP A 99 -5.29 -15.79 -5.63
C ASP A 99 -3.94 -16.55 -5.62
N PRO A 100 -3.92 -17.89 -5.53
CA PRO A 100 -2.68 -18.67 -5.43
C PRO A 100 -1.79 -18.55 -6.69
N ASP A 101 -2.39 -18.29 -7.84
CA ASP A 101 -1.68 -18.19 -9.12
C ASP A 101 -1.18 -16.77 -9.42
N LYS A 102 -1.49 -15.79 -8.56
CA LYS A 102 -1.05 -14.40 -8.75
C LYS A 102 -0.02 -14.01 -7.70
N LYS A 103 1.04 -13.35 -8.15
CA LYS A 103 2.09 -12.86 -7.27
C LYS A 103 1.61 -11.62 -6.52
N LEU A 104 1.91 -11.57 -5.22
CA LEU A 104 1.67 -10.44 -4.33
C LEU A 104 3.03 -9.84 -3.95
N VAL A 105 3.33 -8.61 -4.42
CA VAL A 105 4.71 -8.15 -4.49
C VAL A 105 4.95 -6.83 -3.76
N VAL A 106 5.97 -6.83 -2.91
CA VAL A 106 6.67 -5.63 -2.41
C VAL A 106 8.11 -5.73 -2.93
N PRO A 107 8.53 -4.85 -3.85
CA PRO A 107 9.77 -5.04 -4.60
C PRO A 107 11.02 -5.23 -3.75
N GLU A 108 11.16 -4.54 -2.66
CA GLU A 108 12.31 -4.66 -1.75
C GLU A 108 12.34 -5.99 -0.97
N ILE A 109 11.23 -6.74 -0.97
CA ILE A 109 11.08 -7.96 -0.19
C ILE A 109 11.13 -9.22 -1.05
N ASN A 110 10.37 -9.25 -2.17
CA ASN A 110 10.13 -10.47 -2.93
C ASN A 110 9.95 -10.27 -4.44
N ALA A 111 10.52 -9.22 -5.07
CA ALA A 111 10.35 -9.02 -6.51
C ALA A 111 10.95 -10.14 -7.35
N ASP A 112 11.90 -10.89 -6.80
CA ASP A 112 12.57 -12.04 -7.44
C ASP A 112 11.63 -13.21 -7.76
N VAL A 113 10.39 -13.21 -7.23
CA VAL A 113 9.36 -14.21 -7.58
C VAL A 113 8.71 -13.93 -8.95
N LEU A 114 8.94 -12.75 -9.54
CA LEU A 114 8.31 -12.34 -10.80
C LEU A 114 9.00 -12.93 -12.01
N THR A 115 8.18 -13.34 -12.97
CA THR A 115 8.60 -13.92 -14.27
C THR A 115 7.86 -13.26 -15.43
N LYS A 116 8.21 -13.57 -16.67
CA LYS A 116 7.53 -13.06 -17.88
C LYS A 116 6.09 -13.56 -18.03
N GLU A 117 5.79 -14.69 -17.42
CA GLU A 117 4.49 -15.33 -17.43
C GLU A 117 3.47 -14.65 -16.52
N ASP A 118 3.94 -13.85 -15.56
CA ASP A 118 3.09 -13.13 -14.61
C ASP A 118 2.42 -11.91 -15.29
N LYS A 119 1.23 -12.13 -15.87
CA LYS A 119 0.47 -11.07 -16.57
C LYS A 119 -0.51 -10.30 -15.67
N ILE A 120 -0.79 -10.78 -14.47
CA ILE A 120 -1.54 -10.06 -13.45
C ILE A 120 -0.77 -10.16 -12.14
N ILE A 121 -0.30 -9.03 -11.64
CA ILE A 121 0.51 -8.91 -10.43
C ILE A 121 -0.27 -8.08 -9.41
N ALA A 122 -0.43 -8.59 -8.20
CA ALA A 122 -1.15 -7.90 -7.14
C ALA A 122 -0.24 -6.98 -6.33
N ASN A 123 -0.68 -5.75 -6.15
CA ASN A 123 -0.09 -4.78 -5.23
C ASN A 123 -0.75 -4.94 -3.85
N PRO A 124 0.00 -5.12 -2.75
CA PRO A 124 -0.58 -5.42 -1.44
C PRO A 124 -1.40 -4.29 -0.83
N ASN A 125 -2.06 -4.59 0.28
CA ASN A 125 -2.72 -3.58 1.11
C ASN A 125 -1.70 -2.56 1.66
N CYS A 126 -2.14 -1.31 1.83
CA CYS A 126 -1.27 -0.21 2.24
C CYS A 126 -0.58 -0.44 3.58
N SER A 127 -1.31 -0.95 4.57
CA SER A 127 -0.74 -1.32 5.87
C SER A 127 0.15 -2.56 5.76
N THR A 128 -0.22 -3.54 4.94
CA THR A 128 0.63 -4.71 4.68
C THR A 128 2.00 -4.32 4.11
N ILE A 129 2.05 -3.40 3.15
CA ILE A 129 3.31 -2.99 2.51
C ILE A 129 4.29 -2.45 3.55
N GLN A 130 3.86 -1.47 4.36
CA GLN A 130 4.75 -0.88 5.37
C GLN A 130 5.15 -1.90 6.45
N LEU A 131 4.25 -2.80 6.83
CA LEU A 131 4.52 -3.85 7.82
C LEU A 131 5.58 -4.83 7.32
N VAL A 132 5.46 -5.36 6.09
CA VAL A 132 6.42 -6.37 5.56
C VAL A 132 7.79 -5.78 5.25
N MET A 133 7.89 -4.48 4.97
CA MET A 133 9.17 -3.78 4.84
C MET A 133 10.01 -3.88 6.11
N VAL A 134 9.36 -4.03 7.27
CA VAL A 134 10.01 -4.22 8.57
C VAL A 134 10.11 -5.70 8.93
N LEU A 135 9.02 -6.46 8.75
CA LEU A 135 9.01 -7.89 9.10
C LEU A 135 9.98 -8.71 8.26
N GLY A 136 10.07 -8.44 6.94
CA GLY A 136 10.88 -9.25 6.02
C GLY A 136 12.36 -9.35 6.43
N PRO A 137 13.10 -8.26 6.60
CA PRO A 137 14.50 -8.33 7.01
C PRO A 137 14.69 -8.91 8.41
N LEU A 138 13.74 -8.68 9.34
CA LEU A 138 13.81 -9.23 10.69
C LEU A 138 13.48 -10.74 10.70
N ASN A 139 12.54 -11.19 9.86
CA ASN A 139 12.23 -12.62 9.70
C ASN A 139 13.44 -13.41 9.20
N LYS A 140 14.13 -12.91 8.20
CA LYS A 140 15.34 -13.54 7.64
C LYS A 140 16.44 -13.77 8.69
N LYS A 141 16.47 -12.99 9.77
CA LYS A 141 17.53 -13.04 10.79
C LYS A 141 17.11 -13.74 12.08
N TYR A 142 15.87 -13.54 12.51
CA TYR A 142 15.44 -13.91 13.86
C TYR A 142 14.29 -14.92 13.91
N ASP A 143 13.70 -15.27 12.78
CA ASP A 143 12.53 -16.14 12.63
C ASP A 143 11.31 -15.63 13.43
N LEU A 144 10.31 -15.15 12.74
CA LEU A 144 9.06 -14.66 13.36
C LEU A 144 8.30 -15.81 14.01
N LYS A 145 7.82 -15.60 15.22
CA LYS A 145 6.93 -16.53 15.93
C LYS A 145 5.51 -15.98 16.04
N ARG A 146 5.39 -14.73 16.47
CA ARG A 146 4.10 -14.06 16.62
C ARG A 146 4.22 -12.56 16.38
N VAL A 147 3.23 -12.01 15.69
CA VAL A 147 3.10 -10.57 15.44
C VAL A 147 1.73 -10.10 15.90
N ILE A 148 1.70 -9.02 16.68
CA ILE A 148 0.47 -8.28 17.01
C ILE A 148 0.63 -6.90 16.42
N VAL A 149 -0.34 -6.48 15.59
CA VAL A 149 -0.34 -5.16 14.99
C VAL A 149 -1.64 -4.41 15.30
N SER A 150 -1.51 -3.19 15.79
CA SER A 150 -2.62 -2.24 15.87
C SER A 150 -2.32 -1.08 14.93
N THR A 151 -3.20 -0.86 13.94
CA THR A 151 -3.02 0.22 12.97
C THR A 151 -3.79 1.47 13.38
N TYR A 152 -3.24 2.63 13.03
CA TYR A 152 -3.85 3.95 13.17
C TYR A 152 -3.90 4.56 11.77
N GLN A 153 -5.01 4.32 11.07
CA GLN A 153 -5.11 4.57 9.64
C GLN A 153 -5.73 5.92 9.33
N SER A 154 -5.08 6.64 8.43
CA SER A 154 -5.54 7.88 7.83
C SER A 154 -6.87 7.70 7.08
N VAL A 155 -7.71 8.74 7.05
CA VAL A 155 -8.98 8.76 6.31
C VAL A 155 -8.78 8.65 4.79
N THR A 156 -7.61 9.01 4.27
CA THR A 156 -7.28 8.90 2.84
C THR A 156 -7.34 7.47 2.31
N GLY A 157 -7.14 6.46 3.19
CA GLY A 157 -7.29 5.04 2.85
C GLY A 157 -8.73 4.66 2.46
N THR A 158 -9.75 5.40 2.92
CA THR A 158 -11.15 5.23 2.51
C THR A 158 -11.48 6.04 1.23
N GLY A 159 -10.65 7.04 0.90
CA GLY A 159 -10.80 7.85 -0.29
C GLY A 159 -11.32 9.26 -0.03
N LYS A 160 -11.57 10.01 -1.12
CA LYS A 160 -11.91 11.43 -1.05
C LYS A 160 -13.14 11.74 -0.19
N ALA A 161 -14.17 10.93 -0.28
CA ALA A 161 -15.39 11.17 0.50
C ALA A 161 -15.15 11.16 2.03
N ALA A 162 -14.21 10.34 2.51
CA ALA A 162 -13.83 10.31 3.92
C ALA A 162 -12.98 11.53 4.33
N VAL A 163 -12.13 12.01 3.42
CA VAL A 163 -11.41 13.29 3.61
C VAL A 163 -12.37 14.44 3.68
N ASP A 164 -13.38 14.47 2.79
CA ASP A 164 -14.42 15.50 2.78
C ASP A 164 -15.25 15.46 4.07
N GLN A 165 -15.61 14.26 4.56
CA GLN A 165 -16.28 14.11 5.86
C GLN A 165 -15.44 14.68 7.01
N LEU A 166 -14.16 14.32 7.11
CA LEU A 166 -13.29 14.85 8.17
C LEU A 166 -13.20 16.38 8.10
N ASN A 167 -13.01 16.95 6.91
CA ASN A 167 -12.91 18.40 6.73
C ASN A 167 -14.22 19.11 7.06
N GLY A 168 -15.38 18.53 6.68
CA GLY A 168 -16.70 19.03 7.06
C GLY A 168 -16.91 19.03 8.56
N GLU A 169 -16.60 17.93 9.22
CA GLU A 169 -16.71 17.82 10.69
C GLU A 169 -15.77 18.80 11.42
N ILE A 170 -14.56 19.09 10.89
CA ILE A 170 -13.65 20.10 11.42
C ILE A 170 -14.24 21.51 11.26
N SER A 171 -14.88 21.82 10.14
CA SER A 171 -15.48 23.12 9.85
C SER A 171 -16.87 23.30 10.46
N GLY A 172 -17.48 22.25 11.00
CA GLY A 172 -18.85 22.27 11.53
C GLY A 172 -19.92 22.26 10.45
N ASP A 173 -19.61 21.72 9.26
CA ASP A 173 -20.56 21.56 8.14
C ASP A 173 -21.29 20.22 8.24
N ASP A 174 -22.49 20.25 8.79
CA ASP A 174 -23.36 19.07 8.95
C ASP A 174 -23.98 18.57 7.62
N SER A 175 -23.83 19.30 6.51
CA SER A 175 -24.38 18.94 5.20
C SER A 175 -23.54 17.89 4.46
N ILE A 176 -22.31 17.64 4.91
CA ILE A 176 -21.38 16.70 4.29
C ILE A 176 -21.88 15.25 4.45
N ALA A 177 -21.82 14.49 3.37
CA ALA A 177 -22.18 13.07 3.38
C ALA A 177 -21.27 12.29 4.31
N LYS A 178 -21.86 11.46 5.18
CA LYS A 178 -21.12 10.61 6.12
C LYS A 178 -20.76 9.27 5.45
N VAL A 179 -19.48 8.95 5.44
CA VAL A 179 -18.93 7.68 4.94
C VAL A 179 -18.74 6.71 6.09
N TYR A 180 -18.32 7.22 7.25
CA TYR A 180 -18.21 6.43 8.47
C TYR A 180 -19.53 6.39 9.24
N PRO A 181 -19.80 5.29 9.97
CA PRO A 181 -21.02 5.18 10.78
C PRO A 181 -21.07 6.16 11.96
N TYR A 182 -19.92 6.70 12.34
CA TYR A 182 -19.76 7.65 13.43
C TYR A 182 -18.91 8.85 13.00
N GLN A 183 -18.99 9.93 13.78
CA GLN A 183 -18.08 11.06 13.64
C GLN A 183 -16.64 10.60 13.76
N ILE A 184 -15.76 11.04 12.82
CA ILE A 184 -14.35 10.73 12.85
C ILE A 184 -13.51 11.81 13.55
N PHE A 185 -13.89 13.08 13.41
CA PHE A 185 -13.19 14.18 14.08
C PHE A 185 -13.27 14.04 15.60
N LYS A 186 -12.14 14.17 16.28
CA LYS A 186 -11.98 13.93 17.73
C LYS A 186 -12.36 12.50 18.18
N ASN A 187 -12.20 11.51 17.32
CA ASN A 187 -12.59 10.13 17.60
C ASN A 187 -11.54 9.14 17.04
N ALA A 188 -11.65 7.89 17.49
CA ALA A 188 -10.93 6.74 16.94
C ALA A 188 -11.94 5.62 16.71
N LEU A 189 -12.05 5.13 15.48
CA LEU A 189 -13.01 4.08 15.13
C LEU A 189 -12.25 2.76 14.96
N PRO A 190 -12.42 1.76 15.84
CA PRO A 190 -11.80 0.44 15.71
C PRO A 190 -12.50 -0.39 14.61
N HIS A 191 -12.54 0.17 13.41
CA HIS A 191 -13.31 -0.34 12.30
C HIS A 191 -12.76 0.22 10.97
N CYS A 192 -12.07 -0.63 10.20
CA CYS A 192 -11.65 -0.33 8.83
C CYS A 192 -12.17 -1.45 7.92
N ASP A 193 -12.85 -1.08 6.80
CA ASP A 193 -13.52 -2.01 5.89
C ASP A 193 -14.75 -2.69 6.56
N VAL A 194 -15.39 -3.67 5.93
CA VAL A 194 -16.58 -4.37 6.44
C VAL A 194 -16.19 -5.53 7.34
N PHE A 195 -17.04 -5.84 8.31
CA PHE A 195 -16.87 -7.02 9.17
C PHE A 195 -17.11 -8.33 8.38
N ALA A 196 -16.33 -9.34 8.70
CA ALA A 196 -16.53 -10.73 8.30
C ALA A 196 -17.29 -11.51 9.40
N ASP A 197 -17.58 -12.80 9.16
CA ASP A 197 -18.40 -13.62 10.06
C ASP A 197 -17.72 -13.95 11.42
N ASP A 198 -16.42 -13.73 11.53
CA ASP A 198 -15.60 -13.99 12.72
C ASP A 198 -15.29 -12.73 13.56
N ASP A 199 -16.08 -11.67 13.36
CA ASP A 199 -15.95 -10.35 13.99
C ASP A 199 -14.66 -9.57 13.63
N TYR A 200 -13.78 -10.14 12.79
CA TYR A 200 -12.69 -9.39 12.19
C TYR A 200 -13.19 -8.55 11.00
N THR A 201 -12.56 -7.42 10.77
CA THR A 201 -12.78 -6.68 9.52
C THR A 201 -11.97 -7.28 8.37
N LYS A 202 -12.41 -7.05 7.13
CA LYS A 202 -11.63 -7.48 5.95
C LYS A 202 -10.23 -6.84 5.93
N GLU A 203 -10.08 -5.65 6.48
CA GLU A 203 -8.77 -4.99 6.62
C GLU A 203 -7.84 -5.77 7.54
N GLU A 204 -8.33 -6.23 8.68
CA GLU A 204 -7.57 -7.06 9.62
C GLU A 204 -7.21 -8.42 9.01
N ILE A 205 -8.13 -9.02 8.26
CA ILE A 205 -7.88 -10.29 7.55
C ILE A 205 -6.76 -10.14 6.50
N LYS A 206 -6.71 -9.01 5.77
CA LYS A 206 -5.60 -8.71 4.84
C LYS A 206 -4.27 -8.67 5.58
N LEU A 207 -4.21 -7.93 6.70
CA LEU A 207 -3.01 -7.84 7.54
C LEU A 207 -2.56 -9.21 8.07
N MET A 208 -3.49 -10.12 8.36
CA MET A 208 -3.15 -11.47 8.85
C MET A 208 -2.66 -12.42 7.75
N LYS A 209 -3.11 -12.24 6.49
CA LYS A 209 -2.87 -13.19 5.40
C LYS A 209 -1.81 -12.72 4.40
N GLU A 210 -1.85 -11.46 3.99
CA GLU A 210 -0.95 -10.94 2.95
C GLU A 210 0.53 -11.01 3.35
N PRO A 211 0.97 -10.67 4.60
CA PRO A 211 2.36 -10.79 5.00
C PRO A 211 2.92 -12.20 4.84
N LYS A 212 2.16 -13.23 5.20
CA LYS A 212 2.56 -14.62 5.06
C LYS A 212 2.84 -14.98 3.60
N LYS A 213 1.94 -14.58 2.69
CA LYS A 213 2.10 -14.81 1.26
C LYS A 213 3.33 -14.06 0.69
N ILE A 214 3.55 -12.82 1.08
CA ILE A 214 4.69 -12.01 0.61
C ILE A 214 6.01 -12.58 1.12
N LEU A 215 6.07 -12.98 2.39
CA LEU A 215 7.27 -13.55 3.01
C LEU A 215 7.51 -15.03 2.64
N GLY A 216 6.51 -15.70 2.05
CA GLY A 216 6.55 -17.13 1.77
C GLY A 216 6.67 -17.98 3.05
N ASP A 217 6.12 -17.49 4.16
CA ASP A 217 6.25 -18.09 5.49
C ASP A 217 4.89 -18.09 6.20
N ASP A 218 4.35 -19.29 6.41
CA ASP A 218 3.08 -19.52 7.12
C ASP A 218 3.29 -19.93 8.59
N THR A 219 4.54 -20.00 9.07
CA THR A 219 4.86 -20.58 10.39
C THR A 219 4.54 -19.64 11.54
N PHE A 220 4.61 -18.33 11.35
CA PHE A 220 4.31 -17.36 12.41
C PHE A 220 2.81 -17.03 12.51
N ASN A 221 2.39 -16.64 13.71
CA ASN A 221 1.03 -16.17 13.98
C ASN A 221 0.95 -14.65 13.85
N LEU A 222 -0.13 -14.13 13.25
CA LEU A 222 -0.38 -12.71 13.19
C LEU A 222 -1.83 -12.39 13.54
N THR A 223 -2.04 -11.39 14.41
CA THR A 223 -3.36 -10.81 14.69
C THR A 223 -3.31 -9.29 14.55
N ALA A 224 -4.42 -8.70 14.13
CA ALA A 224 -4.50 -7.28 13.83
C ALA A 224 -5.74 -6.63 14.47
N THR A 225 -5.62 -5.35 14.82
CA THR A 225 -6.74 -4.46 15.11
C THR A 225 -6.58 -3.21 14.26
N ALA A 226 -7.54 -2.94 13.38
CA ALA A 226 -7.47 -1.81 12.46
C ALA A 226 -8.32 -0.65 12.96
N VAL A 227 -7.69 0.50 13.22
CA VAL A 227 -8.34 1.69 13.76
C VAL A 227 -8.27 2.84 12.76
N ARG A 228 -9.40 3.49 12.47
CA ARG A 228 -9.46 4.73 11.70
C ARG A 228 -9.29 5.93 12.64
N VAL A 229 -8.39 6.84 12.29
CA VAL A 229 -8.10 8.05 13.09
C VAL A 229 -8.24 9.31 12.22
N PRO A 230 -8.50 10.50 12.82
CA PRO A 230 -8.73 11.75 12.08
C PRO A 230 -7.43 12.38 11.55
N VAL A 231 -6.70 11.61 10.74
CA VAL A 231 -5.41 12.00 10.13
C VAL A 231 -5.54 11.86 8.63
N GLN A 232 -4.90 12.74 7.85
CA GLN A 232 -4.92 12.69 6.38
C GLN A 232 -3.64 12.11 5.77
N GLY A 233 -2.49 12.33 6.37
CA GLY A 233 -1.20 11.90 5.82
C GLY A 233 -0.65 10.63 6.49
N GLY A 234 -0.70 9.50 5.80
CA GLY A 234 -0.04 8.27 6.23
C GLY A 234 -0.77 7.41 7.27
N HIS A 235 -0.40 6.14 7.28
CA HIS A 235 -0.82 5.16 8.29
C HIS A 235 0.28 4.92 9.29
N SER A 236 -0.10 4.72 10.56
CA SER A 236 0.81 4.31 11.61
C SER A 236 0.45 2.94 12.14
N GLU A 237 1.45 2.22 12.65
CA GLU A 237 1.28 0.89 13.23
C GLU A 237 2.08 0.74 14.51
N SER A 238 1.42 0.27 15.57
CA SER A 238 2.07 -0.25 16.77
C SER A 238 2.24 -1.74 16.60
N VAL A 239 3.47 -2.20 16.58
CA VAL A 239 3.79 -3.61 16.29
C VAL A 239 4.56 -4.22 17.46
N ASN A 240 4.11 -5.40 17.89
CA ASN A 240 4.77 -6.27 18.86
C ASN A 240 5.16 -7.57 18.14
N ILE A 241 6.44 -7.91 18.15
CA ILE A 241 7.00 -9.02 17.42
C ILE A 241 7.73 -9.96 18.36
N GLU A 242 7.24 -11.20 18.52
CA GLU A 242 7.95 -12.28 19.18
C GLU A 242 8.75 -13.07 18.14
N PHE A 243 10.02 -13.31 18.43
CA PHE A 243 10.94 -14.10 17.59
C PHE A 243 11.22 -15.48 18.19
N GLU A 244 11.61 -16.44 17.36
CA GLU A 244 12.15 -17.72 17.83
C GLU A 244 13.55 -17.55 18.42
N ASN A 245 14.37 -16.68 17.82
CA ASN A 245 15.74 -16.44 18.21
C ASN A 245 15.91 -15.17 19.05
N GLU A 246 16.97 -15.14 19.87
CA GLU A 246 17.35 -13.91 20.59
C GLU A 246 17.81 -12.83 19.61
N PHE A 247 17.57 -11.57 19.96
CA PHE A 247 17.96 -10.42 19.15
C PHE A 247 18.72 -9.38 19.98
N ASP A 248 19.53 -8.59 19.30
CA ASP A 248 20.16 -7.39 19.82
C ASP A 248 19.48 -6.13 19.26
N LEU A 249 19.23 -5.11 20.08
CA LEU A 249 18.53 -3.90 19.65
C LEU A 249 19.35 -3.06 18.66
N ASP A 250 20.65 -3.01 18.79
CA ASP A 250 21.51 -2.24 17.89
C ASP A 250 21.63 -2.96 16.55
N GLU A 251 21.65 -4.30 16.55
CA GLU A 251 21.57 -5.08 15.33
C GLU A 251 20.22 -4.93 14.63
N VAL A 252 19.10 -4.90 15.36
CA VAL A 252 17.77 -4.60 14.79
C VAL A 252 17.76 -3.23 14.11
N ARG A 253 18.27 -2.18 14.79
CA ARG A 253 18.36 -0.84 14.20
C ARG A 253 19.23 -0.83 12.95
N LYS A 254 20.36 -1.53 12.98
CA LYS A 254 21.26 -1.67 11.83
C LYS A 254 20.56 -2.34 10.65
N ILE A 255 19.95 -3.51 10.85
CA ILE A 255 19.21 -4.23 9.81
C ILE A 255 18.16 -3.32 9.17
N LEU A 256 17.35 -2.63 9.97
CA LEU A 256 16.31 -1.74 9.47
C LEU A 256 16.88 -0.53 8.73
N SER A 257 17.98 0.06 9.21
CA SER A 257 18.63 1.20 8.55
C SER A 257 19.34 0.82 7.24
N GLU A 258 19.73 -0.43 7.07
CA GLU A 258 20.32 -0.98 5.84
C GLU A 258 19.27 -1.49 4.86
N THR A 259 18.00 -1.58 5.27
CA THR A 259 16.89 -2.02 4.41
C THR A 259 16.51 -0.91 3.42
N PRO A 260 16.58 -1.15 2.11
CA PRO A 260 16.18 -0.15 1.11
C PRO A 260 14.74 0.34 1.34
N GLY A 261 14.54 1.65 1.30
CA GLY A 261 13.21 2.26 1.50
C GLY A 261 12.76 2.35 2.96
N VAL A 262 13.57 1.92 3.93
CA VAL A 262 13.31 2.08 5.36
C VAL A 262 14.21 3.18 5.96
N VAL A 263 13.61 4.05 6.77
CA VAL A 263 14.33 5.11 7.51
C VAL A 263 14.07 4.95 9.01
N VAL A 264 15.14 4.76 9.78
CA VAL A 264 15.05 4.68 11.24
C VAL A 264 15.09 6.08 11.85
N VAL A 265 14.02 6.45 12.57
CA VAL A 265 13.88 7.69 13.34
C VAL A 265 13.61 7.31 14.79
N ASP A 266 14.65 7.09 15.59
CA ASP A 266 14.56 6.51 16.94
C ASP A 266 15.48 7.17 17.96
N ASN A 267 15.39 8.49 18.09
CA ASN A 267 16.12 9.25 19.10
C ASN A 267 15.18 9.76 20.19
N VAL A 268 14.83 8.87 21.11
CA VAL A 268 13.85 9.16 22.19
C VAL A 268 14.29 10.26 23.14
N LYS A 269 15.59 10.52 23.28
CA LYS A 269 16.12 11.59 24.14
C LYS A 269 15.74 12.97 23.61
N ASN A 270 15.60 13.10 22.30
CA ASN A 270 15.23 14.33 21.60
C ASN A 270 13.77 14.33 21.14
N ASN A 271 12.96 13.34 21.54
CA ASN A 271 11.59 13.14 21.07
C ASN A 271 11.47 12.97 19.55
N GLU A 272 12.47 12.34 18.93
CA GLU A 272 12.48 12.06 17.48
C GLU A 272 11.93 10.65 17.25
N TYR A 273 10.78 10.58 16.61
CA TYR A 273 10.06 9.35 16.24
C TYR A 273 9.16 9.60 15.02
N PRO A 274 8.78 8.57 14.24
CA PRO A 274 7.96 8.75 13.06
C PRO A 274 6.54 9.23 13.41
N MET A 275 6.00 10.11 12.56
CA MET A 275 4.63 10.62 12.67
C MET A 275 4.01 10.76 11.27
N PRO A 276 2.68 10.56 11.11
CA PRO A 276 1.98 10.70 9.84
C PRO A 276 2.26 12.04 9.14
N LEU A 277 2.23 13.15 9.90
CA LEU A 277 2.46 14.50 9.39
C LEU A 277 3.80 14.65 8.63
N TYR A 278 4.82 13.91 9.03
CA TYR A 278 6.16 14.01 8.43
C TYR A 278 6.45 12.90 7.41
N SER A 279 5.57 11.90 7.30
CA SER A 279 5.64 10.85 6.27
C SER A 279 4.84 11.21 5.02
N GLU A 280 3.90 12.15 5.13
CA GLU A 280 3.08 12.58 4.00
C GLU A 280 3.95 13.10 2.84
N GLY A 281 3.67 12.60 1.64
CA GLY A 281 4.40 12.93 0.43
C GLY A 281 5.76 12.25 0.26
N LYS A 282 6.13 11.31 1.16
CA LYS A 282 7.40 10.57 1.10
C LYS A 282 7.18 9.11 0.70
N ASP A 283 8.19 8.52 0.09
CA ASP A 283 8.16 7.12 -0.38
C ASP A 283 8.73 6.13 0.63
N GLU A 284 9.39 6.61 1.67
CA GLU A 284 10.02 5.77 2.68
C GLU A 284 9.03 5.26 3.72
N VAL A 285 9.36 4.11 4.30
CA VAL A 285 8.76 3.57 5.52
C VAL A 285 9.61 4.00 6.71
N PHE A 286 9.02 4.75 7.62
CA PHE A 286 9.70 5.27 8.81
C PHE A 286 9.47 4.34 9.99
N VAL A 287 10.54 4.00 10.72
CA VAL A 287 10.50 3.11 11.88
C VAL A 287 11.15 3.77 13.09
N GLY A 288 10.52 3.66 14.24
CA GLY A 288 11.07 4.16 15.49
C GLY A 288 10.43 3.52 16.71
N ARG A 289 10.69 4.06 17.89
CA ARG A 289 10.24 3.51 19.16
C ARG A 289 10.64 2.04 19.33
N ILE A 290 11.83 1.69 18.82
CA ILE A 290 12.43 0.35 18.82
C ILE A 290 12.91 0.02 20.24
N ARG A 291 12.26 -0.95 20.88
CA ARG A 291 12.54 -1.32 22.26
C ARG A 291 12.14 -2.76 22.57
N ARG A 292 12.78 -3.38 23.58
CA ARG A 292 12.34 -4.69 24.07
C ARG A 292 10.97 -4.57 24.74
N ASP A 293 10.18 -5.61 24.59
CA ASP A 293 9.02 -5.84 25.44
C ASP A 293 9.51 -6.38 26.81
N LEU A 294 9.18 -5.68 27.88
CA LEU A 294 9.61 -6.08 29.22
C LEU A 294 8.74 -7.18 29.85
N SER A 295 7.61 -7.49 29.21
CA SER A 295 6.65 -8.50 29.70
C SER A 295 6.85 -9.87 29.06
N GLN A 296 7.59 -9.95 27.94
CA GLN A 296 7.75 -11.17 27.15
C GLN A 296 9.18 -11.27 26.61
N PRO A 297 9.91 -12.39 26.85
CA PRO A 297 11.24 -12.59 26.29
C PRO A 297 11.21 -12.66 24.75
N LYS A 298 12.33 -12.37 24.12
CA LYS A 298 12.51 -12.39 22.66
C LYS A 298 11.49 -11.55 21.91
N THR A 299 10.95 -10.53 22.53
CA THR A 299 9.86 -9.72 21.98
C THR A 299 10.26 -8.26 21.84
N LEU A 300 9.97 -7.72 20.66
CA LEU A 300 10.28 -6.37 20.21
C LEU A 300 9.00 -5.55 20.08
N ASN A 301 9.02 -4.32 20.55
CA ASN A 301 8.01 -3.31 20.23
C ASN A 301 8.61 -2.25 19.30
N LEU A 302 7.86 -1.84 18.29
CA LEU A 302 8.24 -0.75 17.39
C LEU A 302 7.02 0.00 16.86
N TRP A 303 7.28 1.12 16.18
CA TRP A 303 6.30 1.99 15.57
C TRP A 303 6.68 2.25 14.12
N ILE A 304 5.76 2.00 13.19
CA ILE A 304 5.96 2.15 11.75
C ILE A 304 5.02 3.23 11.24
N VAL A 305 5.50 4.06 10.33
CA VAL A 305 4.69 5.08 9.65
C VAL A 305 5.07 5.16 8.18
N ALA A 306 4.08 5.17 7.28
CA ALA A 306 4.31 5.42 5.85
C ALA A 306 3.13 6.16 5.21
N ASP A 307 3.38 6.87 4.12
CA ASP A 307 2.31 7.44 3.30
C ASP A 307 1.56 6.32 2.57
N ASN A 308 0.30 6.14 2.93
CA ASN A 308 -0.55 5.07 2.41
C ASN A 308 -0.96 5.24 0.94
N LEU A 309 -0.87 6.45 0.38
CA LEU A 309 -1.11 6.71 -1.04
C LEU A 309 0.15 6.55 -1.88
N ARG A 310 1.35 6.77 -1.28
CA ARG A 310 2.64 6.62 -1.93
C ARG A 310 3.17 5.19 -1.76
N LYS A 311 4.07 4.94 -0.81
CA LYS A 311 4.61 3.58 -0.62
C LYS A 311 3.51 2.56 -0.38
N GLY A 312 2.45 2.92 0.34
CA GLY A 312 1.30 2.04 0.58
C GLY A 312 0.47 1.69 -0.66
N ALA A 313 0.68 2.35 -1.81
CA ALA A 313 -0.10 2.10 -3.02
C ALA A 313 0.67 2.43 -4.30
N ALA A 314 0.71 3.72 -4.69
CA ALA A 314 1.19 4.18 -5.98
C ALA A 314 2.68 3.88 -6.19
N THR A 315 3.53 4.21 -5.23
CA THR A 315 4.97 4.00 -5.34
C THR A 315 5.31 2.53 -5.44
N ASN A 316 4.69 1.66 -4.61
CA ASN A 316 4.92 0.22 -4.69
C ASN A 316 4.51 -0.35 -6.06
N ALA A 317 3.38 0.08 -6.61
CA ALA A 317 2.93 -0.35 -7.95
C ALA A 317 3.89 0.12 -9.06
N VAL A 318 4.39 1.36 -8.98
CA VAL A 318 5.38 1.88 -9.93
C VAL A 318 6.72 1.16 -9.79
N GLN A 319 7.17 0.86 -8.58
CA GLN A 319 8.38 0.07 -8.34
C GLN A 319 8.28 -1.37 -8.89
N ILE A 320 7.09 -1.99 -8.83
CA ILE A 320 6.85 -3.27 -9.51
C ILE A 320 7.05 -3.09 -11.02
N ALA A 321 6.49 -2.03 -11.61
CA ALA A 321 6.67 -1.73 -13.03
C ALA A 321 8.14 -1.48 -13.40
N GLU A 322 8.89 -0.75 -12.57
CA GLU A 322 10.33 -0.53 -12.75
C GLU A 322 11.10 -1.85 -12.74
N TYR A 323 10.84 -2.72 -11.76
CA TYR A 323 11.47 -4.03 -11.68
C TYR A 323 11.23 -4.88 -12.92
N LEU A 324 10.00 -4.88 -13.44
CA LEU A 324 9.65 -5.62 -14.66
C LEU A 324 10.45 -5.09 -15.87
N VAL A 325 10.58 -3.77 -16.00
CA VAL A 325 11.33 -3.14 -17.10
C VAL A 325 12.83 -3.42 -16.99
N GLU A 326 13.41 -3.21 -15.82
CA GLU A 326 14.84 -3.39 -15.56
C GLU A 326 15.30 -4.84 -15.79
N ASN A 327 14.41 -5.81 -15.51
CA ASN A 327 14.68 -7.23 -15.68
C ASN A 327 14.16 -7.82 -17.00
N ASN A 328 13.67 -6.99 -17.92
CA ASN A 328 13.13 -7.40 -19.24
C ASN A 328 12.00 -8.46 -19.11
N LEU A 329 11.10 -8.26 -18.15
CA LEU A 329 9.95 -9.15 -17.88
C LEU A 329 8.65 -8.70 -18.59
N VAL A 330 8.67 -7.57 -19.26
CA VAL A 330 7.57 -7.01 -20.09
C VAL A 330 8.00 -6.86 -21.54
#